data_976440e4a44722ffdc6a8f0f3397dcf2
#
_entry.id   976440e4a44722ffdc6a8f0f3397dcf2
#
_cell.length_a   1.000
_cell.length_b   1.000
_cell.length_c   1.000
_cell.angle_alpha   90.00
_cell.angle_beta   90.00
_cell.angle_gamma   90.00
#
_symmetry.space_group_name_H-M   'P 1'
#
loop_
_entity.id
_entity.type
_entity.pdbx_description
1 polymer ?
#
loop_
_entity_poly.entity_id
_entity_poly.type
_entity_poly.pdbx_seq_one_letter_code
_entity_poly.pdbx_strand_id
1 'polypeptide(L)'
;SSQLAARQRAQQNKKAEEKAKELQEFIARFSANVAKSKQATSRKKMLEKLNIEEIKPSSRRYPAIIFERDREAGDQILHVENLAASIDGQVLFQNVDINLAKDDKVAVISKDSRATTAFYEILNGNLKPDAGTFAWGITTSQSYLPVDNSDFFTQDLSLVDWLRQWAKTEEEREEVYVRGFLGKMLFSGEEALKNCKVLSGGEKVRCMLSRMMMLRANVLMLNEPTNHLDLESITAFNNSLKNFKGTVLFTTHDHEFSQTVANRI
;
A
#
# COMPACT_ATOMS: atom_id res chain seq x y z
N SER A 1 0.24 -14.25 15.00
CA SER A 1 0.77 -15.59 14.60
C SER A 1 1.39 -15.61 13.21
N SER A 2 0.98 -14.76 12.26
CA SER A 2 1.51 -14.78 10.89
C SER A 2 2.89 -14.13 10.74
N GLN A 3 3.22 -13.12 11.53
CA GLN A 3 4.58 -12.54 11.57
C GLN A 3 5.61 -13.54 12.12
N LEU A 4 5.20 -14.37 13.06
CA LEU A 4 6.04 -15.44 13.59
C LEU A 4 6.34 -16.47 12.49
N ALA A 5 5.34 -16.84 11.71
CA ALA A 5 5.48 -17.77 10.60
C ALA A 5 6.38 -17.21 9.48
N ALA A 6 6.28 -15.92 9.18
CA ALA A 6 7.15 -15.25 8.20
C ALA A 6 8.61 -15.20 8.67
N ARG A 7 8.85 -14.87 9.94
CA ARG A 7 10.19 -14.89 10.55
C ARG A 7 10.79 -16.30 10.59
N GLN A 8 9.98 -17.30 10.92
CA GLN A 8 10.42 -18.71 10.92
C GLN A 8 10.80 -19.17 9.51
N ARG A 9 10.03 -18.79 8.47
CA ARG A 9 10.35 -19.11 7.08
C ARG A 9 11.63 -18.42 6.60
N ALA A 10 11.80 -17.11 6.91
CA ALA A 10 13.02 -16.39 6.58
C ALA A 10 14.25 -17.02 7.24
N GLN A 11 14.12 -17.47 8.49
CA GLN A 11 15.18 -18.14 9.22
C GLN A 11 15.47 -19.55 8.68
N GLN A 12 14.44 -20.28 8.22
CA GLN A 12 14.60 -21.57 7.54
C GLN A 12 15.28 -21.41 6.19
N ASN A 13 14.89 -20.40 5.39
CA ASN A 13 15.52 -20.12 4.10
C ASN A 13 16.99 -19.75 4.27
N LYS A 14 17.33 -18.91 5.24
CA LYS A 14 18.72 -18.56 5.53
C LYS A 14 19.56 -19.78 5.92
N LYS A 15 19.02 -20.67 6.77
CA LYS A 15 19.70 -21.93 7.13
C LYS A 15 19.85 -22.87 5.94
N ALA A 16 18.87 -22.91 5.02
CA ALA A 16 18.94 -23.70 3.80
C ALA A 16 20.01 -23.16 2.84
N GLU A 17 20.12 -21.84 2.69
CA GLU A 17 21.15 -21.18 1.89
C GLU A 17 22.56 -21.45 2.43
N GLU A 18 22.77 -21.31 3.75
CA GLU A 18 24.04 -21.61 4.41
C GLU A 18 24.43 -23.08 4.19
N LYS A 19 23.49 -23.99 4.33
CA LYS A 19 23.73 -25.43 4.13
C LYS A 19 24.00 -25.77 2.66
N ALA A 20 23.31 -25.10 1.72
CA ALA A 20 23.57 -25.24 0.29
C ALA A 20 25.00 -24.77 -0.05
N LYS A 21 25.44 -23.66 0.51
CA LYS A 21 26.80 -23.12 0.32
C LYS A 21 27.87 -24.07 0.84
N GLU A 22 27.70 -24.59 2.05
CA GLU A 22 28.62 -25.59 2.62
C GLU A 22 28.70 -26.86 1.75
N LEU A 23 27.57 -27.34 1.23
CA LEU A 23 27.52 -28.51 0.35
C LEU A 23 28.22 -28.24 -1.01
N GLN A 24 28.05 -27.04 -1.57
CA GLN A 24 28.74 -26.61 -2.80
C GLN A 24 30.26 -26.56 -2.59
N GLU A 25 30.71 -25.96 -1.50
CA GLU A 25 32.13 -25.90 -1.17
C GLU A 25 32.75 -27.30 -0.97
N PHE A 26 32.03 -28.19 -0.31
CA PHE A 26 32.46 -29.56 -0.15
C PHE A 26 32.58 -30.30 -1.49
N ILE A 27 31.58 -30.17 -2.36
CA ILE A 27 31.56 -30.78 -3.69
C ILE A 27 32.74 -30.27 -4.53
N ALA A 28 32.99 -28.95 -4.50
CA ALA A 28 34.10 -28.33 -5.23
C ALA A 28 35.48 -28.83 -4.75
N ARG A 29 35.66 -29.02 -3.41
CA ARG A 29 36.91 -29.48 -2.86
C ARG A 29 37.23 -30.96 -3.08
N PHE A 30 36.19 -31.81 -3.20
CA PHE A 30 36.36 -33.25 -3.18
C PHE A 30 35.88 -33.98 -4.45
N SER A 31 35.42 -33.26 -5.45
CA SER A 31 34.93 -33.84 -6.70
C SER A 31 36.02 -34.60 -7.49
N ALA A 32 37.28 -34.26 -7.31
CA ALA A 32 38.43 -34.90 -7.98
C ALA A 32 38.99 -36.15 -7.22
N ASN A 33 38.49 -36.47 -6.06
CA ASN A 33 39.02 -37.59 -5.25
C ASN A 33 38.06 -38.78 -5.31
N VAL A 34 38.52 -39.90 -5.90
CA VAL A 34 37.73 -41.12 -6.12
C VAL A 34 37.17 -41.72 -4.82
N ALA A 35 37.90 -41.64 -3.71
CA ALA A 35 37.46 -42.20 -2.44
C ALA A 35 36.31 -41.38 -1.81
N LYS A 36 36.16 -40.12 -2.19
CA LYS A 36 35.12 -39.20 -1.71
C LYS A 36 34.02 -38.95 -2.72
N SER A 37 34.14 -39.52 -3.92
CA SER A 37 33.20 -39.36 -5.03
C SER A 37 31.79 -39.80 -4.66
N LYS A 38 31.62 -40.90 -3.94
CA LYS A 38 30.31 -41.37 -3.46
C LYS A 38 29.66 -40.38 -2.47
N GLN A 39 30.45 -39.76 -1.60
CA GLN A 39 29.97 -38.75 -0.67
C GLN A 39 29.60 -37.45 -1.39
N ALA A 40 30.41 -37.04 -2.39
CA ALA A 40 30.13 -35.88 -3.22
C ALA A 40 28.84 -36.08 -4.03
N THR A 41 28.60 -37.27 -4.57
CA THR A 41 27.36 -37.61 -5.31
C THR A 41 26.13 -37.58 -4.39
N SER A 42 26.25 -38.11 -3.17
CA SER A 42 25.18 -38.07 -2.19
C SER A 42 24.84 -36.64 -1.79
N ARG A 43 25.85 -35.79 -1.58
CA ARG A 43 25.67 -34.37 -1.25
C ARG A 43 25.14 -33.54 -2.42
N LYS A 44 25.51 -33.90 -3.65
CA LYS A 44 24.92 -33.31 -4.85
C LYS A 44 23.43 -33.58 -4.96
N LYS A 45 22.97 -34.82 -4.65
CA LYS A 45 21.55 -35.15 -4.56
C LYS A 45 20.82 -34.38 -3.44
N MET A 46 21.48 -34.15 -2.29
CA MET A 46 20.93 -33.31 -1.23
C MET A 46 20.79 -31.86 -1.66
N LEU A 47 21.80 -31.32 -2.39
CA LEU A 47 21.75 -29.97 -2.95
C LEU A 47 20.61 -29.82 -3.97
N GLU A 48 20.46 -30.79 -4.88
CA GLU A 48 19.36 -30.82 -5.85
C GLU A 48 18.01 -30.83 -5.15
N LYS A 49 17.87 -31.59 -4.07
CA LYS A 49 16.65 -31.65 -3.26
C LYS A 49 16.37 -30.34 -2.55
N LEU A 50 17.39 -29.67 -1.99
CA LEU A 50 17.27 -28.35 -1.39
C LEU A 50 16.89 -27.30 -2.44
N ASN A 51 17.51 -27.32 -3.63
CA ASN A 51 17.16 -26.43 -4.72
C ASN A 51 15.73 -26.64 -5.23
N ILE A 52 15.21 -27.86 -5.21
CA ILE A 52 13.81 -28.15 -5.55
C ILE A 52 12.86 -27.61 -4.48
N GLU A 53 13.26 -27.61 -3.20
CA GLU A 53 12.48 -27.00 -2.11
C GLU A 53 12.57 -25.48 -2.13
N GLU A 54 13.71 -24.90 -2.55
CA GLU A 54 13.89 -23.46 -2.76
C GLU A 54 13.19 -22.95 -4.02
N ILE A 55 13.11 -23.77 -5.08
CA ILE A 55 12.47 -23.47 -6.38
C ILE A 55 10.95 -23.65 -6.33
N LYS A 56 10.35 -23.91 -5.20
CA LYS A 56 8.99 -23.39 -5.01
C LYS A 56 9.12 -21.90 -4.68
N PRO A 57 9.18 -21.01 -5.71
CA PRO A 57 9.06 -19.61 -5.40
C PRO A 57 7.77 -19.52 -4.63
N SER A 58 7.80 -18.89 -3.50
CA SER A 58 6.57 -18.42 -2.87
C SER A 58 5.77 -17.83 -4.03
N SER A 59 4.65 -18.44 -4.39
CA SER A 59 3.75 -17.91 -5.42
C SER A 59 3.15 -16.57 -4.98
N ARG A 60 3.55 -16.08 -3.82
CA ARG A 60 3.22 -14.81 -3.23
C ARG A 60 4.03 -13.72 -3.90
N ARG A 61 3.37 -13.00 -4.75
CA ARG A 61 3.88 -11.75 -5.29
C ARG A 61 3.63 -10.66 -4.28
N TYR A 62 4.65 -9.88 -3.96
CA TYR A 62 4.53 -8.73 -3.08
C TYR A 62 4.30 -7.47 -3.91
N PRO A 63 3.30 -6.64 -3.55
CA PRO A 63 3.13 -5.36 -4.21
C PRO A 63 4.28 -4.41 -3.86
N ALA A 64 4.66 -3.57 -4.82
CA ALA A 64 5.68 -2.54 -4.65
C ALA A 64 5.01 -1.19 -4.42
N ILE A 65 4.63 -0.89 -3.18
CA ILE A 65 3.95 0.35 -2.83
C ILE A 65 4.99 1.39 -2.43
N ILE A 66 5.13 2.42 -3.25
CA ILE A 66 6.02 3.57 -2.99
C ILE A 66 5.26 4.83 -3.33
N PHE A 67 4.93 5.63 -2.32
CA PHE A 67 4.35 6.94 -2.51
C PHE A 67 5.45 7.99 -2.63
N GLU A 68 5.43 8.70 -3.74
CA GLU A 68 6.27 9.85 -3.99
C GLU A 68 5.39 11.09 -4.13
N ARG A 69 5.95 12.26 -3.91
CA ARG A 69 5.27 13.54 -4.09
C ARG A 69 5.89 14.31 -5.25
N ASP A 70 5.07 15.04 -6.01
CA ASP A 70 5.56 15.89 -7.09
C ASP A 70 6.35 17.09 -6.55
N ARG A 71 5.92 17.61 -5.40
CA ARG A 71 6.57 18.76 -4.76
C ARG A 71 6.45 18.65 -3.24
N GLU A 72 7.38 19.30 -2.57
CA GLU A 72 7.32 19.50 -1.13
C GLU A 72 6.26 20.56 -0.80
N ALA A 73 5.43 20.27 0.21
CA ALA A 73 4.46 21.24 0.72
C ALA A 73 5.15 22.24 1.65
N GLY A 74 4.55 23.42 1.80
CA GLY A 74 4.92 24.38 2.82
C GLY A 74 4.58 23.89 4.23
N ASP A 75 4.85 24.71 5.24
CA ASP A 75 4.70 24.33 6.65
C ASP A 75 3.24 24.19 7.08
N GLN A 76 2.33 24.95 6.46
CA GLN A 76 0.89 24.91 6.75
C GLN A 76 0.19 23.96 5.78
N ILE A 77 -0.30 22.87 6.29
CA ILE A 77 -0.95 21.83 5.49
C ILE A 77 -2.47 21.97 5.50
N LEU A 78 -3.07 21.98 6.68
CA LEU A 78 -4.52 22.06 6.85
C LEU A 78 -4.87 22.85 8.12
N HIS A 79 -5.82 23.74 8.00
CA HIS A 79 -6.43 24.42 9.11
C HIS A 79 -7.94 24.12 9.14
N VAL A 80 -8.42 23.58 10.25
CA VAL A 80 -9.83 23.28 10.49
C VAL A 80 -10.27 24.01 11.76
N GLU A 81 -11.39 24.72 11.68
CA GLU A 81 -11.92 25.51 12.80
C GLU A 81 -13.40 25.25 12.99
N ASN A 82 -13.78 24.84 14.20
CA ASN A 82 -15.15 24.60 14.66
C ASN A 82 -16.00 23.72 13.72
N LEU A 83 -15.38 22.73 13.10
CA LEU A 83 -16.05 21.89 12.11
C LEU A 83 -17.11 21.01 12.78
N ALA A 84 -18.27 20.91 12.15
CA ALA A 84 -19.38 20.08 12.60
C ALA A 84 -20.06 19.41 11.41
N ALA A 85 -20.54 18.19 11.61
CA ALA A 85 -21.35 17.46 10.65
C ALA A 85 -22.41 16.60 11.33
N SER A 86 -23.54 16.42 10.67
CA SER A 86 -24.63 15.54 11.08
C SER A 86 -25.18 14.77 9.87
N ILE A 87 -25.84 13.65 10.16
CA ILE A 87 -26.59 12.86 9.17
C ILE A 87 -27.96 12.58 9.76
N ASP A 88 -29.02 12.88 9.01
CA ASP A 88 -30.42 12.64 9.39
C ASP A 88 -30.75 13.19 10.79
N GLY A 89 -30.28 14.40 11.09
CA GLY A 89 -30.48 15.07 12.38
C GLY A 89 -29.62 14.56 13.52
N GLN A 90 -28.79 13.56 13.30
CA GLN A 90 -27.86 13.04 14.31
C GLN A 90 -26.47 13.67 14.13
N VAL A 91 -25.98 14.33 15.18
CA VAL A 91 -24.65 14.93 15.21
C VAL A 91 -23.59 13.83 15.19
N LEU A 92 -22.70 13.89 14.21
CA LEU A 92 -21.55 12.96 14.08
C LEU A 92 -20.32 13.49 14.81
N PHE A 93 -20.03 14.76 14.65
CA PHE A 93 -19.00 15.50 15.39
C PHE A 93 -19.29 17.00 15.36
N GLN A 94 -18.71 17.71 16.32
CA GLN A 94 -18.81 19.17 16.41
C GLN A 94 -17.57 19.75 17.10
N ASN A 95 -17.36 21.05 16.90
CA ASN A 95 -16.25 21.80 17.50
C ASN A 95 -14.88 21.18 17.23
N VAL A 96 -14.66 20.66 16.02
CA VAL A 96 -13.38 20.06 15.64
C VAL A 96 -12.43 21.13 15.14
N ASP A 97 -11.31 21.28 15.83
CA ASP A 97 -10.21 22.18 15.48
C ASP A 97 -8.96 21.35 15.21
N ILE A 98 -8.35 21.54 14.04
CA ILE A 98 -7.13 20.82 13.64
C ILE A 98 -6.21 21.76 12.91
N ASN A 99 -4.93 21.72 13.27
CA ASN A 99 -3.84 22.29 12.50
C ASN A 99 -2.86 21.19 12.16
N LEU A 100 -2.68 20.93 10.87
CA LEU A 100 -1.66 20.01 10.39
C LEU A 100 -0.45 20.77 9.88
N ALA A 101 0.70 20.35 10.35
CA ALA A 101 1.99 20.78 9.89
C ALA A 101 2.58 19.79 8.87
N LYS A 102 3.61 20.23 8.18
CA LYS A 102 4.40 19.42 7.26
C LYS A 102 4.84 18.11 7.90
N ASP A 103 4.70 17.03 7.15
CA ASP A 103 5.11 15.67 7.52
C ASP A 103 4.38 15.06 8.73
N ASP A 104 3.28 15.66 9.19
CA ASP A 104 2.42 15.05 10.19
C ASP A 104 1.79 13.76 9.67
N LYS A 105 1.80 12.72 10.49
CA LYS A 105 1.12 11.44 10.24
C LYS A 105 0.12 11.20 11.34
N VAL A 106 -1.13 11.51 11.04
CA VAL A 106 -2.21 11.63 12.03
C VAL A 106 -3.20 10.51 11.89
N ALA A 107 -3.38 9.75 12.97
CA ALA A 107 -4.49 8.83 13.11
C ALA A 107 -5.75 9.58 13.54
N VAL A 108 -6.82 9.45 12.76
CA VAL A 108 -8.13 10.00 13.06
C VAL A 108 -9.01 8.87 13.59
N ILE A 109 -9.46 9.01 14.84
CA ILE A 109 -10.16 7.96 15.55
C ILE A 109 -11.57 8.43 15.94
N SER A 110 -12.56 7.58 15.69
CA SER A 110 -13.93 7.76 16.14
C SER A 110 -14.57 6.41 16.47
N LYS A 111 -15.51 6.41 17.41
CA LYS A 111 -16.36 5.24 17.69
C LYS A 111 -17.38 4.99 16.58
N ASP A 112 -17.73 6.02 15.82
CA ASP A 112 -18.70 5.97 14.73
C ASP A 112 -17.95 6.16 13.40
N SER A 113 -17.95 5.12 12.55
CA SER A 113 -17.31 5.17 11.23
C SER A 113 -17.93 6.21 10.29
N ARG A 114 -19.19 6.58 10.51
CA ARG A 114 -19.85 7.65 9.74
C ARG A 114 -19.21 9.01 10.02
N ALA A 115 -18.75 9.24 11.25
CA ALA A 115 -18.07 10.48 11.63
C ALA A 115 -16.75 10.65 10.89
N THR A 116 -15.90 9.64 10.87
CA THR A 116 -14.63 9.69 10.12
C THR A 116 -14.85 9.81 8.62
N THR A 117 -15.82 9.09 8.07
CA THR A 117 -16.17 9.20 6.66
C THR A 117 -16.67 10.60 6.31
N ALA A 118 -17.57 11.18 7.11
CA ALA A 118 -18.05 12.56 6.91
C ALA A 118 -16.90 13.57 6.97
N PHE A 119 -15.97 13.38 7.89
CA PHE A 119 -14.80 14.24 8.03
C PHE A 119 -13.94 14.24 6.75
N TYR A 120 -13.59 13.07 6.23
CA TYR A 120 -12.82 12.98 4.98
C TYR A 120 -13.60 13.49 3.75
N GLU A 121 -14.90 13.21 3.66
CA GLU A 121 -15.74 13.70 2.56
C GLU A 121 -15.84 15.22 2.56
N ILE A 122 -15.88 15.86 3.71
CA ILE A 122 -15.82 17.32 3.84
C ILE A 122 -14.48 17.84 3.36
N LEU A 123 -13.37 17.27 3.84
CA LEU A 123 -12.02 17.70 3.45
C LEU A 123 -11.74 17.48 1.94
N ASN A 124 -12.38 16.48 1.35
CA ASN A 124 -12.28 16.20 -0.10
C ASN A 124 -13.27 17.02 -0.94
N GLY A 125 -14.08 17.85 -0.32
CA GLY A 125 -15.04 18.73 -1.02
C GLY A 125 -16.34 18.06 -1.46
N ASN A 126 -16.61 16.82 -1.06
CA ASN A 126 -17.78 16.05 -1.45
C ASN A 126 -18.99 16.27 -0.53
N LEU A 127 -18.78 16.77 0.66
CA LEU A 127 -19.81 17.02 1.66
C LEU A 127 -19.62 18.42 2.25
N LYS A 128 -20.74 19.14 2.41
CA LYS A 128 -20.74 20.44 3.09
C LYS A 128 -20.86 20.25 4.59
N PRO A 129 -20.02 20.90 5.41
CA PRO A 129 -20.17 20.85 6.86
C PRO A 129 -21.40 21.62 7.32
N ASP A 130 -21.94 21.26 8.50
CA ASP A 130 -23.02 22.00 9.14
C ASP A 130 -22.55 23.33 9.72
N ALA A 131 -21.33 23.36 10.23
CA ALA A 131 -20.69 24.53 10.80
C ALA A 131 -19.17 24.43 10.66
N GLY A 132 -18.51 25.55 10.84
CA GLY A 132 -17.06 25.65 10.80
C GLY A 132 -16.51 25.80 9.38
N THR A 133 -15.20 25.91 9.33
CA THR A 133 -14.44 26.12 8.08
C THR A 133 -13.21 25.26 8.06
N PHE A 134 -12.69 25.01 6.86
CA PHE A 134 -11.38 24.40 6.66
C PHE A 134 -10.68 25.03 5.46
N ALA A 135 -9.37 25.00 5.48
CA ALA A 135 -8.54 25.47 4.38
C ALA A 135 -7.28 24.61 4.24
N TRP A 136 -7.07 24.11 3.04
CA TRP A 136 -5.81 23.49 2.66
C TRP A 136 -4.74 24.54 2.39
N GLY A 137 -3.51 24.26 2.77
CA GLY A 137 -2.35 25.09 2.36
C GLY A 137 -2.24 25.17 0.83
N ILE A 138 -1.85 26.32 0.32
CA ILE A 138 -1.80 26.61 -1.12
C ILE A 138 -0.82 25.73 -1.90
N THR A 139 0.15 25.13 -1.22
CA THR A 139 1.14 24.22 -1.81
C THR A 139 0.76 22.76 -1.71
N THR A 140 -0.39 22.45 -1.10
CA THR A 140 -0.83 21.07 -0.88
C THR A 140 -1.56 20.51 -2.10
N SER A 141 -1.39 19.23 -2.29
CA SER A 141 -2.18 18.39 -3.19
C SER A 141 -2.67 17.18 -2.41
N GLN A 142 -3.95 16.85 -2.55
CA GLN A 142 -4.59 15.81 -1.77
C GLN A 142 -4.90 14.60 -2.65
N SER A 143 -4.74 13.40 -2.10
CA SER A 143 -5.25 12.17 -2.68
C SER A 143 -6.01 11.40 -1.61
N TYR A 144 -7.19 10.93 -1.95
CA TYR A 144 -8.13 10.34 -1.01
C TYR A 144 -8.47 8.90 -1.40
N LEU A 145 -8.34 7.99 -0.43
CA LEU A 145 -8.81 6.61 -0.51
C LEU A 145 -10.07 6.46 0.36
N PRO A 146 -11.28 6.46 -0.23
CA PRO A 146 -12.51 6.26 0.51
C PRO A 146 -12.71 4.79 0.91
N VAL A 147 -13.56 4.54 1.91
CA VAL A 147 -14.02 3.18 2.24
C VAL A 147 -14.82 2.59 1.09
N ASP A 148 -15.80 3.34 0.59
CA ASP A 148 -16.58 2.97 -0.59
C ASP A 148 -15.95 3.59 -1.84
N ASN A 149 -15.36 2.76 -2.67
CA ASN A 149 -14.74 3.14 -3.92
C ASN A 149 -15.55 2.73 -5.17
N SER A 150 -16.79 2.29 -4.99
CA SER A 150 -17.60 1.71 -6.06
C SER A 150 -17.83 2.67 -7.25
N ASP A 151 -17.94 3.96 -6.98
CA ASP A 151 -18.15 4.99 -8.01
C ASP A 151 -16.95 5.12 -8.98
N PHE A 152 -15.78 4.69 -8.58
CA PHE A 152 -14.59 4.69 -9.44
C PHE A 152 -14.59 3.60 -10.51
N PHE A 153 -15.45 2.60 -10.38
CA PHE A 153 -15.42 1.38 -11.21
C PHE A 153 -16.72 1.15 -11.99
N THR A 154 -17.43 2.21 -12.34
CA THR A 154 -18.73 2.14 -13.04
C THR A 154 -18.62 2.11 -14.55
N GLN A 155 -17.52 2.55 -15.12
CA GLN A 155 -17.29 2.63 -16.55
C GLN A 155 -16.78 1.29 -17.11
N ASP A 156 -17.11 1.04 -18.37
CA ASP A 156 -16.64 -0.16 -19.08
C ASP A 156 -15.25 0.08 -19.68
N LEU A 157 -14.23 -0.03 -18.84
CA LEU A 157 -12.83 0.26 -19.17
C LEU A 157 -11.91 -0.90 -18.75
N SER A 158 -10.86 -1.15 -19.55
CA SER A 158 -9.71 -1.91 -19.07
C SER A 158 -9.00 -1.19 -17.93
N LEU A 159 -8.22 -1.87 -17.11
CA LEU A 159 -7.49 -1.22 -16.02
C LEU A 159 -6.48 -0.19 -16.55
N VAL A 160 -5.89 -0.44 -17.72
CA VAL A 160 -4.99 0.54 -18.36
C VAL A 160 -5.75 1.83 -18.67
N ASP A 161 -6.90 1.73 -19.33
CA ASP A 161 -7.70 2.90 -19.67
C ASP A 161 -8.32 3.56 -18.44
N TRP A 162 -8.69 2.77 -17.45
CA TRP A 162 -9.18 3.25 -16.16
C TRP A 162 -8.14 4.13 -15.47
N LEU A 163 -6.89 3.65 -15.33
CA LEU A 163 -5.84 4.41 -14.66
C LEU A 163 -5.39 5.63 -15.48
N ARG A 164 -5.40 5.52 -16.80
CA ARG A 164 -5.03 6.61 -17.72
C ARG A 164 -5.87 7.87 -17.53
N GLN A 165 -7.10 7.76 -17.00
CA GLN A 165 -7.97 8.91 -16.73
C GLN A 165 -7.31 10.00 -15.89
N TRP A 166 -6.37 9.63 -15.01
CA TRP A 166 -5.68 10.55 -14.10
C TRP A 166 -4.30 10.98 -14.56
N ALA A 167 -3.92 10.65 -15.77
CA ALA A 167 -2.68 11.12 -16.37
C ALA A 167 -2.74 12.64 -16.59
N LYS A 168 -1.68 13.35 -16.20
CA LYS A 168 -1.58 14.81 -16.27
C LYS A 168 -0.87 15.30 -17.53
N THR A 169 -0.02 14.47 -18.11
CA THR A 169 0.80 14.77 -19.28
C THR A 169 0.65 13.70 -20.35
N GLU A 170 1.07 13.99 -21.58
CA GLU A 170 1.06 12.99 -22.65
C GLU A 170 1.98 11.81 -22.35
N GLU A 171 3.11 12.06 -21.70
CA GLU A 171 4.02 11.00 -21.26
C GLU A 171 3.35 10.05 -20.25
N GLU A 172 2.60 10.61 -19.29
CA GLU A 172 1.85 9.81 -18.32
C GLU A 172 0.69 9.02 -18.96
N ARG A 173 0.23 9.42 -20.14
CA ARG A 173 -0.80 8.70 -20.90
C ARG A 173 -0.27 7.48 -21.64
N GLU A 174 1.04 7.39 -21.81
CA GLU A 174 1.67 6.24 -22.46
C GLU A 174 1.33 4.93 -21.74
N GLU A 175 0.99 3.91 -22.49
CA GLU A 175 0.58 2.62 -21.92
C GLU A 175 1.67 2.01 -21.02
N VAL A 176 2.94 2.15 -21.40
CA VAL A 176 4.07 1.66 -20.60
C VAL A 176 4.12 2.34 -19.24
N TYR A 177 3.88 3.64 -19.18
CA TYR A 177 3.85 4.41 -17.94
C TYR A 177 2.72 3.93 -17.02
N VAL A 178 1.51 3.82 -17.55
CA VAL A 178 0.33 3.37 -16.81
C VAL A 178 0.50 1.92 -16.32
N ARG A 179 0.98 1.03 -17.19
CA ARG A 179 1.28 -0.37 -16.82
C ARG A 179 2.33 -0.48 -15.73
N GLY A 180 3.25 0.45 -15.63
CA GLY A 180 4.25 0.50 -14.56
C GLY A 180 3.60 0.59 -13.18
N PHE A 181 2.62 1.44 -13.00
CA PHE A 181 1.88 1.58 -11.74
C PHE A 181 0.96 0.40 -11.46
N LEU A 182 0.27 -0.12 -12.46
CA LEU A 182 -0.55 -1.33 -12.33
C LEU A 182 0.29 -2.54 -11.95
N GLY A 183 1.46 -2.70 -12.57
CA GLY A 183 2.39 -3.79 -12.29
C GLY A 183 2.91 -3.77 -10.85
N LYS A 184 3.14 -2.59 -10.26
CA LYS A 184 3.49 -2.45 -8.84
C LYS A 184 2.43 -3.04 -7.91
N MET A 185 1.18 -3.00 -8.31
CA MET A 185 0.05 -3.58 -7.57
C MET A 185 -0.37 -4.95 -8.11
N LEU A 186 0.53 -5.65 -8.80
CA LEU A 186 0.39 -7.02 -9.28
C LEU A 186 -0.58 -7.21 -10.46
N PHE A 187 -0.92 -6.15 -11.15
CA PHE A 187 -1.66 -6.20 -12.42
C PHE A 187 -0.67 -6.13 -13.59
N SER A 188 -0.16 -7.27 -14.01
CA SER A 188 0.80 -7.38 -15.12
C SER A 188 0.24 -8.20 -16.26
N GLY A 189 0.76 -7.97 -17.47
CA GLY A 189 0.33 -8.70 -18.66
C GLY A 189 -1.17 -8.53 -18.94
N GLU A 190 -1.88 -9.62 -19.12
CA GLU A 190 -3.32 -9.61 -19.40
C GLU A 190 -4.18 -9.12 -18.21
N GLU A 191 -3.68 -9.19 -17.00
CA GLU A 191 -4.41 -8.69 -15.84
C GLU A 191 -4.64 -7.19 -15.90
N ALA A 192 -3.74 -6.43 -16.51
CA ALA A 192 -3.91 -4.99 -16.75
C ALA A 192 -5.02 -4.69 -17.78
N LEU A 193 -5.48 -5.67 -18.52
CA LEU A 193 -6.56 -5.56 -19.50
C LEU A 193 -7.93 -6.02 -18.96
N LYS A 194 -8.00 -6.48 -17.73
CA LYS A 194 -9.27 -6.78 -17.07
C LYS A 194 -10.20 -5.57 -17.10
N ASN A 195 -11.50 -5.84 -17.23
CA ASN A 195 -12.50 -4.80 -17.08
C ASN A 195 -12.62 -4.37 -15.62
N CYS A 196 -12.61 -3.06 -15.37
CA CYS A 196 -12.68 -2.52 -14.02
C CYS A 196 -13.98 -2.86 -13.26
N LYS A 197 -15.05 -3.22 -13.97
CA LYS A 197 -16.33 -3.60 -13.37
C LYS A 197 -16.32 -4.97 -12.69
N VAL A 198 -15.41 -5.87 -13.08
CA VAL A 198 -15.40 -7.28 -12.61
C VAL A 198 -14.40 -7.53 -11.50
N LEU A 199 -13.85 -6.50 -10.90
CA LEU A 199 -12.83 -6.62 -9.86
C LEU A 199 -13.41 -7.04 -8.51
N SER A 200 -12.63 -7.84 -7.77
CA SER A 200 -12.89 -8.09 -6.35
C SER A 200 -12.65 -6.85 -5.49
N GLY A 201 -13.10 -6.86 -4.24
CA GLY A 201 -12.85 -5.75 -3.30
C GLY A 201 -11.37 -5.46 -3.11
N GLY A 202 -10.54 -6.48 -2.95
CA GLY A 202 -9.08 -6.31 -2.81
C GLY A 202 -8.42 -5.80 -4.10
N GLU A 203 -8.86 -6.26 -5.26
CA GLU A 203 -8.38 -5.76 -6.55
C GLU A 203 -8.73 -4.29 -6.76
N LYS A 204 -9.95 -3.86 -6.38
CA LYS A 204 -10.36 -2.44 -6.42
C LYS A 204 -9.46 -1.58 -5.54
N VAL A 205 -9.17 -1.99 -4.32
CA VAL A 205 -8.26 -1.24 -3.43
C VAL A 205 -6.86 -1.17 -4.02
N ARG A 206 -6.33 -2.26 -4.57
CA ARG A 206 -5.02 -2.24 -5.26
C ARG A 206 -5.00 -1.29 -6.45
N CYS A 207 -6.08 -1.22 -7.23
CA CYS A 207 -6.22 -0.23 -8.29
C CYS A 207 -6.23 1.21 -7.75
N MET A 208 -6.94 1.46 -6.66
CA MET A 208 -6.95 2.77 -6.01
C MET A 208 -5.56 3.17 -5.51
N LEU A 209 -4.78 2.24 -5.00
CA LEU A 209 -3.39 2.49 -4.60
C LEU A 209 -2.47 2.79 -5.79
N SER A 210 -2.65 2.10 -6.92
CA SER A 210 -1.96 2.44 -8.19
C SER A 210 -2.24 3.88 -8.60
N ARG A 211 -3.50 4.29 -8.54
CA ARG A 211 -3.93 5.66 -8.82
C ARG A 211 -3.27 6.66 -7.87
N MET A 212 -3.25 6.38 -6.58
CA MET A 212 -2.64 7.27 -5.59
C MET A 212 -1.12 7.40 -5.81
N MET A 213 -0.43 6.32 -6.15
CA MET A 213 0.99 6.39 -6.51
C MET A 213 1.24 7.26 -7.74
N MET A 214 0.40 7.15 -8.76
CA MET A 214 0.51 7.93 -10.01
C MET A 214 0.21 9.40 -9.80
N LEU A 215 -0.72 9.76 -8.92
CA LEU A 215 -1.12 11.14 -8.64
C LEU A 215 -0.05 11.97 -7.94
N ARG A 216 0.85 11.35 -7.19
CA ARG A 216 1.97 11.99 -6.50
C ARG A 216 1.59 13.17 -5.61
N ALA A 217 0.46 13.06 -4.91
CA ALA A 217 0.03 14.06 -3.94
C ALA A 217 0.99 14.15 -2.75
N ASN A 218 1.11 15.32 -2.15
CA ASN A 218 1.90 15.50 -0.93
C ASN A 218 1.10 15.34 0.37
N VAL A 219 -0.23 15.15 0.26
CA VAL A 219 -1.12 14.78 1.36
C VAL A 219 -1.93 13.56 0.98
N LEU A 220 -1.88 12.53 1.80
CA LEU A 220 -2.67 11.31 1.64
C LEU A 220 -3.75 11.25 2.72
N MET A 221 -4.98 11.03 2.30
CA MET A 221 -6.12 10.77 3.18
C MET A 221 -6.60 9.33 2.96
N LEU A 222 -6.58 8.53 4.00
CA LEU A 222 -6.80 7.09 3.93
C LEU A 222 -7.88 6.66 4.94
N ASN A 223 -9.03 6.28 4.43
CA ASN A 223 -10.14 5.83 5.26
C ASN A 223 -10.24 4.30 5.22
N GLU A 224 -9.86 3.64 6.33
CA GLU A 224 -9.82 2.17 6.44
C GLU A 224 -9.03 1.48 5.32
N PRO A 225 -7.76 1.89 5.09
CA PRO A 225 -7.03 1.47 3.90
C PRO A 225 -6.65 -0.01 3.89
N THR A 226 -6.67 -0.67 5.03
CA THR A 226 -6.29 -2.08 5.18
C THR A 226 -7.45 -3.05 5.00
N ASN A 227 -8.69 -2.55 4.95
CA ASN A 227 -9.84 -3.38 4.61
C ASN A 227 -9.64 -3.99 3.22
N HIS A 228 -9.93 -5.25 3.05
CA HIS A 228 -9.81 -5.99 1.79
C HIS A 228 -8.37 -6.19 1.25
N LEU A 229 -7.34 -5.85 2.00
CA LEU A 229 -5.96 -6.17 1.66
C LEU A 229 -5.50 -7.45 2.34
N ASP A 230 -4.68 -8.22 1.63
CA ASP A 230 -3.96 -9.34 2.22
C ASP A 230 -2.80 -8.84 3.11
N LEU A 231 -2.24 -9.74 3.91
CA LEU A 231 -1.22 -9.39 4.88
C LEU A 231 0.05 -8.81 4.22
N GLU A 232 0.43 -9.35 3.08
CA GLU A 232 1.59 -8.90 2.32
C GLU A 232 1.39 -7.46 1.82
N SER A 233 0.21 -7.15 1.33
CA SER A 233 -0.17 -5.80 0.90
C SER A 233 -0.25 -4.82 2.08
N ILE A 234 -0.79 -5.24 3.22
CA ILE A 234 -0.82 -4.43 4.46
C ILE A 234 0.60 -4.08 4.90
N THR A 235 1.51 -5.05 4.90
CA THR A 235 2.91 -4.83 5.29
C THR A 235 3.61 -3.86 4.33
N ALA A 236 3.46 -4.04 3.03
CA ALA A 236 4.03 -3.15 2.02
C ALA A 236 3.45 -1.73 2.14
N PHE A 237 2.15 -1.61 2.38
CA PHE A 237 1.46 -0.35 2.57
C PHE A 237 1.95 0.39 3.83
N ASN A 238 2.04 -0.30 4.96
CA ASN A 238 2.55 0.25 6.21
C ASN A 238 3.97 0.80 6.04
N ASN A 239 4.87 0.03 5.42
CA ASN A 239 6.24 0.47 5.14
C ASN A 239 6.29 1.68 4.21
N SER A 240 5.41 1.73 3.20
CA SER A 240 5.34 2.86 2.27
C SER A 240 4.95 4.16 2.97
N LEU A 241 4.04 4.11 3.93
CA LEU A 241 3.60 5.29 4.69
C LEU A 241 4.68 5.77 5.67
N LYS A 242 5.44 4.87 6.28
CA LYS A 242 6.58 5.24 7.13
C LYS A 242 7.64 6.00 6.35
N ASN A 243 7.89 5.62 5.11
CA ASN A 243 8.91 6.20 4.25
C ASN A 243 8.42 7.41 3.45
N PHE A 244 7.12 7.63 3.40
CA PHE A 244 6.53 8.74 2.67
C PHE A 244 6.91 10.09 3.29
N LYS A 245 7.49 10.96 2.47
CA LYS A 245 7.90 12.31 2.86
C LYS A 245 6.77 13.32 2.62
N GLY A 246 5.64 13.13 3.27
CA GLY A 246 4.48 13.98 3.16
C GLY A 246 3.56 13.79 4.35
N THR A 247 2.42 14.46 4.32
CA THR A 247 1.42 14.42 5.37
C THR A 247 0.42 13.30 5.11
N VAL A 248 0.07 12.57 6.14
CA VAL A 248 -0.91 11.47 6.08
C VAL A 248 -1.97 11.66 7.16
N LEU A 249 -3.23 11.61 6.75
CA LEU A 249 -4.39 11.44 7.61
C LEU A 249 -4.93 10.04 7.36
N PHE A 250 -5.10 9.24 8.39
CA PHE A 250 -5.64 7.90 8.21
C PHE A 250 -6.54 7.47 9.36
N THR A 251 -7.50 6.61 9.04
CA THR A 251 -8.38 5.93 9.97
C THR A 251 -8.25 4.45 9.77
N THR A 252 -8.00 3.71 10.84
CA THR A 252 -7.91 2.24 10.81
C THR A 252 -8.32 1.66 12.16
N HIS A 253 -8.85 0.43 12.14
CA HIS A 253 -9.06 -0.39 13.33
C HIS A 253 -7.85 -1.29 13.66
N ASP A 254 -6.82 -1.27 12.81
CA ASP A 254 -5.58 -1.99 13.04
C ASP A 254 -4.65 -1.19 13.95
N HIS A 255 -4.56 -1.62 15.22
CA HIS A 255 -3.74 -0.94 16.22
C HIS A 255 -2.24 -0.98 15.89
N GLU A 256 -1.75 -2.06 15.32
CA GLU A 256 -0.34 -2.19 14.91
C GLU A 256 -0.03 -1.19 13.80
N PHE A 257 -0.92 -1.06 12.83
CA PHE A 257 -0.80 -0.07 11.77
C PHE A 257 -0.77 1.35 12.34
N SER A 258 -1.70 1.69 13.24
CA SER A 258 -1.74 3.01 13.88
C SER A 258 -0.47 3.33 14.63
N GLN A 259 0.03 2.40 15.45
CA GLN A 259 1.22 2.61 16.29
C GLN A 259 2.49 2.76 15.47
N THR A 260 2.56 2.11 14.31
CA THR A 260 3.78 2.12 13.49
C THR A 260 3.85 3.30 12.52
N VAL A 261 2.74 3.87 12.11
CA VAL A 261 2.66 4.97 11.14
C VAL A 261 2.42 6.32 11.80
N ALA A 262 1.52 6.40 12.79
CA ALA A 262 1.16 7.68 13.39
C ALA A 262 2.29 8.28 14.23
N ASN A 263 2.52 9.58 14.05
CA ASN A 263 3.28 10.41 14.98
C ASN A 263 2.37 11.36 15.78
N ARG A 264 1.06 11.34 15.49
CA ARG A 264 0.04 12.15 16.16
C ARG A 264 -1.33 11.45 16.07
N ILE A 265 -2.16 11.63 17.09
CA ILE A 265 -3.55 11.15 17.17
C ILE A 265 -4.48 12.32 17.41
#